data_8ef78959b581be7e8e2383afa21a0417
#
_entry.id   8ef78959b581be7e8e2383afa21a0417
#
_cell.length_a   1.000
_cell.length_b   1.000
_cell.length_c   1.000
_cell.angle_alpha   90.00
_cell.angle_beta   90.00
_cell.angle_gamma   90.00
#
_symmetry.space_group_name_H-M   'P 1'
#
loop_
_entity.id
_entity.type
_entity.pdbx_description
1 polymer ?
#
loop_
_entity_poly.entity_id
_entity_poly.type
_entity_poly.pdbx_seq_one_letter_code
_entity_poly.pdbx_strand_id
1 'polypeptide(L)'
;GVGLENDIVGEVCFNTSMTGYQEIITDPSYTGQIITFTFPHIGNVGTNLDDLEHETAAAAGIILKSDITAPSNYRATQDFSCWLASAGLTGIAGVDTRNLTRRIRHFGAMNGIISFSRQKSFDVGGLTIKAQKHPSLSGMDLASVVSTRELENWSTGIWKFGSKVNDDGFENTERKDYHIVAIDYGAKRNILRNLAQLGAKVTTVPSNLSADAILNLQPDGIFLSNGPGDPAATAEYAVPIIRDLLNTNTPIFGICLGHQLLSLAL
;
A
#
# COMPACT_ATOMS: atom_id res chain seq x y z
N GLY A 1 12.98 -18.55 8.26
CA GLY A 1 11.97 -18.01 7.38
C GLY A 1 10.58 -18.05 8.02
N VAL A 2 9.70 -17.19 7.55
CA VAL A 2 8.30 -17.11 7.97
C VAL A 2 7.39 -16.99 6.74
N GLY A 3 6.13 -17.41 6.86
CA GLY A 3 5.18 -17.40 5.75
C GLY A 3 5.38 -18.53 4.75
N LEU A 4 5.24 -18.22 3.46
CA LEU A 4 5.36 -19.19 2.36
C LEU A 4 6.83 -19.50 2.02
N GLU A 5 7.14 -20.78 1.76
CA GLU A 5 8.46 -21.17 1.22
C GLU A 5 8.58 -20.70 -0.22
N ASN A 6 9.44 -19.72 -0.46
CA ASN A 6 9.67 -19.16 -1.78
C ASN A 6 10.95 -18.31 -1.82
N ASP A 7 11.38 -17.95 -3.03
CA ASP A 7 12.38 -16.93 -3.31
C ASP A 7 11.66 -15.64 -3.71
N ILE A 8 11.85 -14.57 -2.95
CA ILE A 8 11.24 -13.26 -3.23
C ILE A 8 12.33 -12.22 -3.42
N VAL A 9 12.28 -11.52 -4.54
CA VAL A 9 13.18 -10.40 -4.87
C VAL A 9 12.39 -9.10 -4.86
N GLY A 10 12.99 -8.04 -4.38
CA GLY A 10 12.37 -6.71 -4.39
C GLY A 10 13.31 -5.64 -3.84
N GLU A 11 12.94 -4.40 -4.02
CA GLU A 11 13.64 -3.29 -3.38
C GLU A 11 13.38 -3.31 -1.87
N VAL A 12 14.45 -3.19 -1.08
CA VAL A 12 14.34 -3.25 0.39
C VAL A 12 14.11 -1.85 0.93
N CYS A 13 12.95 -1.65 1.53
CA CYS A 13 12.60 -0.44 2.28
C CYS A 13 12.47 -0.70 3.77
N PHE A 14 12.16 0.31 4.58
CA PHE A 14 11.87 0.13 6.00
C PHE A 14 10.65 0.96 6.42
N ASN A 15 9.97 0.47 7.45
CA ASN A 15 8.88 1.16 8.11
C ASN A 15 9.15 1.26 9.61
N THR A 16 8.93 2.44 10.20
CA THR A 16 9.22 2.73 11.62
C THR A 16 7.99 2.75 12.52
N SER A 17 6.83 2.44 11.99
CA SER A 17 5.58 2.37 12.77
C SER A 17 5.66 1.30 13.85
N MET A 18 5.10 1.59 15.01
CA MET A 18 5.05 0.64 16.13
C MET A 18 3.85 -0.32 16.04
N THR A 19 2.86 0.00 15.22
CA THR A 19 1.61 -0.75 15.00
C THR A 19 1.23 -0.72 13.52
N GLY A 20 0.20 -1.48 13.15
CA GLY A 20 -0.36 -1.41 11.80
C GLY A 20 0.44 -2.20 10.76
N TYR A 21 1.06 -3.29 11.16
CA TYR A 21 1.87 -4.09 10.23
C TYR A 21 1.03 -4.74 9.13
N GLN A 22 -0.23 -5.12 9.40
CA GLN A 22 -1.13 -5.68 8.39
C GLN A 22 -1.54 -4.62 7.38
N GLU A 23 -1.89 -3.43 7.85
CA GLU A 23 -2.21 -2.26 7.01
C GLU A 23 -1.00 -1.87 6.15
N ILE A 24 0.21 -1.89 6.70
CA ILE A 24 1.44 -1.59 5.97
C ILE A 24 1.69 -2.61 4.85
N ILE A 25 1.53 -3.90 5.13
CA ILE A 25 1.77 -4.97 4.16
C ILE A 25 0.73 -4.96 3.03
N THR A 26 -0.48 -4.51 3.33
CA THR A 26 -1.59 -4.43 2.35
C THR A 26 -1.68 -3.07 1.67
N ASP A 27 -0.87 -2.08 2.05
CA ASP A 27 -0.82 -0.77 1.39
C ASP A 27 -0.21 -0.89 -0.02
N PRO A 28 -0.97 -0.57 -1.09
CA PRO A 28 -0.47 -0.65 -2.47
C PRO A 28 0.83 0.12 -2.72
N SER A 29 1.13 1.15 -1.92
CA SER A 29 2.38 1.92 -2.02
C SER A 29 3.65 1.05 -1.88
N TYR A 30 3.55 -0.14 -1.28
CA TYR A 30 4.67 -1.06 -1.10
C TYR A 30 4.76 -2.16 -2.16
N THR A 31 4.02 -2.03 -3.25
CA THR A 31 4.06 -3.01 -4.36
C THR A 31 5.49 -3.19 -4.87
N GLY A 32 5.94 -4.46 -4.93
CA GLY A 32 7.29 -4.83 -5.36
C GLY A 32 8.39 -4.60 -4.32
N GLN A 33 8.07 -4.14 -3.10
CA GLN A 33 9.07 -3.88 -2.06
C GLN A 33 9.10 -4.96 -0.97
N ILE A 34 10.29 -5.17 -0.42
CA ILE A 34 10.52 -5.98 0.78
C ILE A 34 10.59 -5.02 1.98
N ILE A 35 9.64 -5.13 2.91
CA ILE A 35 9.50 -4.18 4.02
C ILE A 35 10.29 -4.67 5.24
N THR A 36 11.24 -3.86 5.70
CA THR A 36 11.93 -4.07 6.97
C THR A 36 11.17 -3.37 8.10
N PHE A 37 10.60 -4.15 9.01
CA PHE A 37 9.95 -3.60 10.20
C PHE A 37 10.98 -3.30 11.28
N THR A 38 11.06 -2.02 11.71
CA THR A 38 12.01 -1.62 12.77
C THR A 38 11.49 -1.96 14.16
N PHE A 39 10.17 -2.04 14.34
CA PHE A 39 9.55 -2.43 15.60
C PHE A 39 9.74 -3.94 15.81
N PRO A 40 10.22 -4.38 17.00
CA PRO A 40 10.63 -5.77 17.21
C PRO A 40 9.47 -6.74 17.42
N HIS A 41 8.33 -6.27 17.94
CA HIS A 41 7.20 -7.13 18.33
C HIS A 41 6.11 -7.10 17.26
N ILE A 42 6.26 -7.92 16.23
CA ILE A 42 5.30 -8.07 15.14
C ILE A 42 4.48 -9.36 15.37
N GLY A 43 3.17 -9.29 15.16
CA GLY A 43 2.23 -10.39 15.34
C GLY A 43 1.33 -10.27 16.57
N ASN A 44 1.67 -9.44 17.55
CA ASN A 44 0.94 -9.29 18.81
C ASN A 44 -0.52 -8.83 18.66
N VAL A 45 -0.88 -8.12 17.60
CA VAL A 45 -2.27 -7.77 17.28
C VAL A 45 -2.99 -8.91 16.57
N GLY A 46 -2.28 -9.89 16.00
CA GLY A 46 -2.83 -10.87 15.08
C GLY A 46 -3.16 -10.24 13.73
N THR A 47 -4.11 -10.81 13.03
CA THR A 47 -4.68 -10.27 11.79
C THR A 47 -6.19 -10.38 11.80
N ASN A 48 -6.86 -9.55 11.01
CA ASN A 48 -8.31 -9.53 10.84
C ASN A 48 -8.68 -8.94 9.47
N LEU A 49 -9.94 -8.95 9.10
CA LEU A 49 -10.40 -8.45 7.80
C LEU A 49 -10.58 -6.92 7.76
N ASP A 50 -10.63 -6.27 8.91
CA ASP A 50 -10.85 -4.81 9.01
C ASP A 50 -9.58 -4.02 8.71
N ASP A 51 -8.41 -4.57 9.12
CA ASP A 51 -7.11 -3.91 9.05
C ASP A 51 -6.43 -4.14 7.69
N LEU A 52 -7.22 -4.14 6.61
CA LEU A 52 -6.75 -4.25 5.23
C LEU A 52 -6.87 -2.91 4.51
N GLU A 53 -5.77 -2.46 3.91
CA GLU A 53 -5.75 -1.27 3.05
C GLU A 53 -6.02 -1.59 1.58
N HIS A 54 -5.92 -2.88 1.20
CA HIS A 54 -6.27 -3.43 -0.09
C HIS A 54 -6.70 -4.90 0.08
N GLU A 55 -7.38 -5.49 -0.90
CA GLU A 55 -7.86 -6.88 -0.85
C GLU A 55 -6.75 -7.92 -0.76
N THR A 56 -5.62 -7.61 -1.41
CA THR A 56 -4.44 -8.47 -1.45
C THR A 56 -3.25 -7.81 -0.78
N ALA A 57 -2.32 -8.61 -0.29
CA ALA A 57 -1.04 -8.10 0.16
C ALA A 57 -0.27 -7.46 -0.99
N ALA A 58 0.24 -6.25 -0.78
CA ALA A 58 0.96 -5.48 -1.79
C ALA A 58 2.47 -5.69 -1.71
N ALA A 59 3.01 -5.83 -0.48
CA ALA A 59 4.44 -6.06 -0.28
C ALA A 59 4.90 -7.37 -0.91
N ALA A 60 6.11 -7.38 -1.48
CA ALA A 60 6.74 -8.59 -1.99
C ALA A 60 7.19 -9.54 -0.87
N GLY A 61 7.65 -8.98 0.26
CA GLY A 61 8.10 -9.76 1.40
C GLY A 61 8.37 -8.90 2.63
N ILE A 62 8.74 -9.55 3.74
CA ILE A 62 8.97 -8.86 5.02
C ILE A 62 10.26 -9.31 5.73
N ILE A 63 10.88 -8.37 6.44
CA ILE A 63 12.04 -8.61 7.29
C ILE A 63 11.72 -8.19 8.72
N LEU A 64 11.88 -9.13 9.65
CA LEU A 64 11.56 -8.95 11.07
C LEU A 64 12.80 -9.08 11.95
N LYS A 65 12.82 -8.34 13.06
CA LYS A 65 13.90 -8.42 14.04
C LYS A 65 13.82 -9.69 14.88
N SER A 66 12.63 -10.03 15.33
CA SER A 66 12.37 -11.17 16.23
C SER A 66 11.36 -12.11 15.60
N ASP A 67 11.23 -13.30 16.17
CA ASP A 67 10.17 -14.22 15.79
C ASP A 67 8.79 -13.57 15.97
N ILE A 68 7.83 -14.03 15.18
CA ILE A 68 6.46 -13.53 15.23
C ILE A 68 5.87 -13.82 16.61
N THR A 69 5.33 -12.79 17.23
CA THR A 69 4.69 -12.87 18.56
C THR A 69 3.28 -13.45 18.41
N ALA A 70 2.91 -14.35 19.31
CA ALA A 70 1.54 -14.85 19.38
C ALA A 70 0.53 -13.71 19.63
N PRO A 71 -0.66 -13.75 19.00
CA PRO A 71 -1.64 -12.70 19.14
C PRO A 71 -2.19 -12.63 20.59
N SER A 72 -2.35 -11.41 21.07
CA SER A 72 -2.91 -11.10 22.39
C SER A 72 -3.97 -9.99 22.36
N ASN A 73 -4.39 -9.58 21.16
CA ASN A 73 -5.40 -8.55 20.95
C ASN A 73 -6.78 -9.20 20.67
N TYR A 74 -7.85 -8.61 21.24
CA TYR A 74 -9.24 -9.11 21.06
C TYR A 74 -9.72 -9.07 19.60
N ARG A 75 -9.10 -8.26 18.73
CA ARG A 75 -9.42 -8.17 17.30
C ARG A 75 -8.74 -9.26 16.47
N ALA A 76 -7.86 -10.05 17.05
CA ALA A 76 -7.19 -11.12 16.33
C ALA A 76 -8.18 -12.22 15.93
N THR A 77 -8.36 -12.42 14.63
CA THR A 77 -9.13 -13.54 14.08
C THR A 77 -8.23 -14.66 13.56
N GLN A 78 -6.96 -14.32 13.28
CA GLN A 78 -5.95 -15.25 12.77
C GLN A 78 -4.57 -14.87 13.29
N ASP A 79 -3.71 -15.88 13.47
CA ASP A 79 -2.28 -15.71 13.73
C ASP A 79 -1.57 -15.12 12.52
N PHE A 80 -0.63 -14.19 12.74
CA PHE A 80 0.08 -13.49 11.66
C PHE A 80 0.92 -14.44 10.80
N SER A 81 1.54 -15.48 11.36
CA SER A 81 2.28 -16.47 10.58
C SER A 81 1.38 -17.25 9.62
N CYS A 82 0.18 -17.62 10.09
CA CYS A 82 -0.81 -18.30 9.28
C CYS A 82 -1.32 -17.37 8.16
N TRP A 83 -1.57 -16.11 8.49
CA TRP A 83 -2.02 -15.12 7.51
C TRP A 83 -0.96 -14.87 6.43
N LEU A 84 0.32 -14.71 6.80
CA LEU A 84 1.41 -14.56 5.82
C LEU A 84 1.42 -15.69 4.80
N ALA A 85 1.30 -16.93 5.28
CA ALA A 85 1.29 -18.09 4.40
C ALA A 85 0.07 -18.10 3.47
N SER A 86 -1.13 -17.77 3.98
CA SER A 86 -2.36 -17.71 3.18
C SER A 86 -2.36 -16.54 2.19
N ALA A 87 -1.70 -15.43 2.53
CA ALA A 87 -1.52 -14.27 1.65
C ALA A 87 -0.38 -14.46 0.61
N GLY A 88 0.28 -15.62 0.61
CA GLY A 88 1.37 -15.90 -0.32
C GLY A 88 2.68 -15.16 -0.03
N LEU A 89 2.85 -14.63 1.19
CA LEU A 89 4.00 -13.82 1.57
C LEU A 89 5.14 -14.64 2.14
N THR A 90 6.35 -14.25 1.78
CA THR A 90 7.60 -14.81 2.30
C THR A 90 8.30 -13.76 3.17
N GLY A 91 8.86 -14.19 4.29
CA GLY A 91 9.62 -13.31 5.16
C GLY A 91 10.78 -14.01 5.86
N ILE A 92 11.56 -13.18 6.54
CA ILE A 92 12.67 -13.63 7.38
C ILE A 92 12.62 -12.92 8.74
N ALA A 93 12.82 -13.69 9.81
CA ALA A 93 12.96 -13.18 11.19
C ALA A 93 14.38 -13.41 11.71
N GLY A 94 14.73 -12.73 12.80
CA GLY A 94 16.07 -12.83 13.42
C GLY A 94 17.12 -11.95 12.76
N VAL A 95 16.71 -10.89 12.04
CA VAL A 95 17.62 -9.96 11.35
C VAL A 95 17.88 -8.71 12.20
N ASP A 96 19.11 -8.19 12.18
CA ASP A 96 19.40 -6.88 12.75
C ASP A 96 18.79 -5.77 11.88
N THR A 97 17.49 -5.54 12.07
CA THR A 97 16.71 -4.56 11.32
C THR A 97 17.20 -3.12 11.56
N ARG A 98 17.79 -2.83 12.74
CA ARG A 98 18.37 -1.52 13.03
C ARG A 98 19.58 -1.25 12.14
N ASN A 99 20.50 -2.20 12.01
CA ASN A 99 21.66 -2.05 11.14
C ASN A 99 21.23 -1.95 9.67
N LEU A 100 20.30 -2.81 9.24
CA LEU A 100 19.75 -2.77 7.87
C LEU A 100 19.13 -1.40 7.56
N THR A 101 18.29 -0.87 8.45
CA THR A 101 17.69 0.47 8.30
C THR A 101 18.75 1.57 8.18
N ARG A 102 19.83 1.52 9.00
CA ARG A 102 20.93 2.47 8.90
C ARG A 102 21.65 2.38 7.56
N ARG A 103 21.83 1.18 7.01
CA ARG A 103 22.43 0.97 5.69
C ARG A 103 21.56 1.57 4.59
N ILE A 104 20.26 1.31 4.61
CA ILE A 104 19.29 1.86 3.64
C ILE A 104 19.33 3.41 3.69
N ARG A 105 19.35 3.99 4.88
CA ARG A 105 19.44 5.47 5.05
C ARG A 105 20.73 6.05 4.51
N HIS A 106 21.83 5.32 4.59
CA HIS A 106 23.16 5.84 4.21
C HIS A 106 23.44 5.63 2.71
N PHE A 107 23.05 4.49 2.15
CA PHE A 107 23.39 4.10 0.79
C PHE A 107 22.20 4.16 -0.19
N GLY A 108 21.00 4.46 0.28
CA GLY A 108 19.76 4.38 -0.48
C GLY A 108 19.14 2.98 -0.46
N ALA A 109 17.96 2.87 -1.05
CA ALA A 109 17.28 1.60 -1.24
C ALA A 109 18.08 0.68 -2.17
N MET A 110 18.09 -0.60 -1.87
CA MET A 110 18.82 -1.62 -2.62
C MET A 110 17.92 -2.83 -2.88
N ASN A 111 18.14 -3.52 -3.98
CA ASN A 111 17.48 -4.80 -4.21
C ASN A 111 18.00 -5.86 -3.25
N GLY A 112 17.09 -6.66 -2.72
CA GLY A 112 17.37 -7.79 -1.86
C GLY A 112 16.62 -9.04 -2.30
N ILE A 113 17.04 -10.19 -1.80
CA ILE A 113 16.34 -11.45 -1.99
C ILE A 113 16.15 -12.13 -0.64
N ILE A 114 14.94 -12.61 -0.38
CA ILE A 114 14.63 -13.52 0.72
C ILE A 114 14.44 -14.89 0.09
N SER A 115 15.20 -15.89 0.55
CA SER A 115 15.00 -17.28 0.18
C SER A 115 14.63 -18.07 1.41
N PHE A 116 13.46 -18.69 1.38
CA PHE A 116 12.97 -19.55 2.44
C PHE A 116 12.72 -20.95 1.92
N SER A 117 13.49 -21.91 2.41
CA SER A 117 13.33 -23.34 2.14
C SER A 117 13.56 -24.16 3.41
N ARG A 118 12.71 -25.13 3.66
CA ARG A 118 12.88 -26.11 4.77
C ARG A 118 14.05 -27.06 4.52
N GLN A 119 14.45 -27.24 3.26
CA GLN A 119 15.60 -28.08 2.91
C GLN A 119 16.93 -27.45 3.32
N LYS A 120 16.95 -26.17 3.69
CA LYS A 120 18.12 -25.40 4.18
C LYS A 120 19.36 -25.45 3.25
N SER A 121 19.15 -25.68 1.96
CA SER A 121 20.20 -25.61 0.94
C SER A 121 19.99 -24.33 0.12
N PHE A 122 20.98 -23.44 0.13
CA PHE A 122 20.89 -22.16 -0.57
C PHE A 122 22.09 -21.94 -1.47
N ASP A 123 21.86 -21.67 -2.74
CA ASP A 123 22.88 -21.14 -3.66
C ASP A 123 22.98 -19.61 -3.47
N VAL A 124 23.80 -19.18 -2.52
CA VAL A 124 23.99 -17.76 -2.20
C VAL A 124 24.51 -16.98 -3.41
N GLY A 125 25.36 -17.61 -4.25
CA GLY A 125 25.89 -16.98 -5.47
C GLY A 125 24.78 -16.68 -6.49
N GLY A 126 23.96 -17.68 -6.79
CA GLY A 126 22.82 -17.53 -7.69
C GLY A 126 21.77 -16.56 -7.17
N LEU A 127 21.47 -16.59 -5.85
CA LEU A 127 20.56 -15.64 -5.20
C LEU A 127 21.07 -14.20 -5.29
N THR A 128 22.38 -13.99 -5.07
CA THR A 128 23.00 -12.66 -5.20
C THR A 128 22.87 -12.12 -6.61
N ILE A 129 23.12 -12.95 -7.62
CA ILE A 129 22.98 -12.58 -9.03
C ILE A 129 21.51 -12.23 -9.35
N LYS A 130 20.54 -12.98 -8.82
CA LYS A 130 19.11 -12.67 -8.99
C LYS A 130 18.77 -11.28 -8.42
N ALA A 131 19.22 -10.97 -7.20
CA ALA A 131 18.99 -9.67 -6.58
C ALA A 131 19.64 -8.51 -7.38
N GLN A 132 20.87 -8.70 -7.86
CA GLN A 132 21.59 -7.70 -8.66
C GLN A 132 20.94 -7.44 -10.03
N LYS A 133 20.34 -8.47 -10.65
CA LYS A 133 19.66 -8.36 -11.95
C LYS A 133 18.22 -7.87 -11.83
N HIS A 134 17.66 -7.83 -10.62
CA HIS A 134 16.30 -7.34 -10.44
C HIS A 134 16.22 -5.86 -10.83
N PRO A 135 15.26 -5.45 -11.65
CA PRO A 135 15.12 -4.06 -12.05
C PRO A 135 14.85 -3.17 -10.82
N SER A 136 15.38 -1.94 -10.87
CA SER A 136 15.03 -0.91 -9.90
C SER A 136 13.58 -0.49 -10.09
N LEU A 137 12.94 0.04 -9.04
CA LEU A 137 11.62 0.67 -9.15
C LEU A 137 11.66 1.95 -9.98
N SER A 138 12.84 2.55 -10.17
CA SER A 138 13.02 3.70 -11.05
C SER A 138 12.61 3.37 -12.49
N GLY A 139 11.75 4.18 -13.08
CA GLY A 139 11.18 3.96 -14.40
C GLY A 139 10.01 2.97 -14.45
N MET A 140 9.57 2.42 -13.33
CA MET A 140 8.44 1.49 -13.30
C MET A 140 7.12 2.22 -13.00
N ASP A 141 6.15 2.10 -13.89
CA ASP A 141 4.76 2.47 -13.61
C ASP A 141 4.05 1.30 -12.91
N LEU A 142 4.06 1.32 -11.57
CA LEU A 142 3.31 0.36 -10.77
C LEU A 142 1.91 0.87 -10.43
N ALA A 143 1.64 2.15 -10.59
CA ALA A 143 0.32 2.73 -10.34
C ALA A 143 -0.75 2.13 -11.27
N SER A 144 -0.44 1.96 -12.55
CA SER A 144 -1.34 1.31 -13.52
C SER A 144 -1.63 -0.16 -13.21
N VAL A 145 -0.73 -0.83 -12.47
CA VAL A 145 -0.89 -2.24 -12.09
C VAL A 145 -1.89 -2.42 -10.95
N VAL A 146 -1.89 -1.47 -9.99
CA VAL A 146 -2.70 -1.54 -8.75
C VAL A 146 -3.98 -0.70 -8.82
N SER A 147 -4.11 0.18 -9.80
CA SER A 147 -5.29 1.02 -10.02
C SER A 147 -6.56 0.18 -10.25
N THR A 148 -7.69 0.66 -9.73
CA THR A 148 -8.99 0.10 -10.11
C THR A 148 -9.20 0.10 -11.64
N ARG A 149 -9.96 -0.84 -12.14
CA ARG A 149 -10.30 -0.93 -13.57
C ARG A 149 -11.64 -0.32 -13.94
N GLU A 150 -12.48 -0.10 -12.95
CA GLU A 150 -13.84 0.38 -13.11
C GLU A 150 -14.12 1.52 -12.12
N LEU A 151 -15.21 2.25 -12.37
CA LEU A 151 -15.69 3.26 -11.43
C LEU A 151 -16.34 2.58 -10.22
N GLU A 152 -15.92 2.95 -9.03
CA GLU A 152 -16.46 2.41 -7.79
C GLU A 152 -16.96 3.53 -6.88
N ASN A 153 -18.11 3.33 -6.24
CA ASN A 153 -18.61 4.25 -5.23
C ASN A 153 -18.21 3.76 -3.84
N TRP A 154 -17.56 4.62 -3.07
CA TRP A 154 -17.11 4.34 -1.73
C TRP A 154 -18.02 5.01 -0.69
N SER A 155 -18.63 4.23 0.20
CA SER A 155 -19.54 4.71 1.24
C SER A 155 -19.13 4.36 2.67
N THR A 156 -18.06 3.54 2.80
CA THR A 156 -17.59 3.06 4.11
C THR A 156 -16.73 4.14 4.77
N GLY A 157 -17.10 4.55 5.99
CA GLY A 157 -16.33 5.46 6.84
C GLY A 157 -15.25 4.76 7.66
N ILE A 158 -14.75 5.43 8.70
CA ILE A 158 -13.71 4.89 9.58
C ILE A 158 -14.28 3.80 10.50
N TRP A 159 -13.41 2.87 10.91
CA TRP A 159 -13.75 1.87 11.91
C TRP A 159 -13.89 2.50 13.30
N LYS A 160 -14.93 2.14 14.05
CA LYS A 160 -15.15 2.56 15.43
C LYS A 160 -15.51 1.39 16.33
N PHE A 161 -14.85 1.31 17.45
CA PHE A 161 -15.17 0.31 18.48
C PHE A 161 -16.61 0.48 18.98
N GLY A 162 -17.37 -0.61 18.96
CA GLY A 162 -18.76 -0.63 19.41
C GLY A 162 -19.76 0.07 18.47
N SER A 163 -19.37 0.40 17.24
CA SER A 163 -20.32 0.83 16.20
C SER A 163 -21.30 -0.29 15.92
N LYS A 164 -22.61 0.03 15.98
CA LYS A 164 -23.70 -0.93 15.72
C LYS A 164 -24.22 -0.86 14.29
N VAL A 165 -23.60 -0.07 13.43
CA VAL A 165 -24.15 0.24 12.11
C VAL A 165 -24.01 -0.94 11.15
N ASN A 166 -22.89 -1.64 11.24
CA ASN A 166 -22.69 -2.95 10.60
C ASN A 166 -21.94 -3.85 11.58
N ASP A 167 -22.12 -5.15 11.52
CA ASP A 167 -21.39 -6.11 12.39
C ASP A 167 -19.88 -6.05 12.23
N ASP A 168 -19.37 -5.34 11.21
CA ASP A 168 -17.97 -5.15 10.88
C ASP A 168 -17.29 -3.95 11.58
N GLY A 169 -18.04 -3.11 12.30
CA GLY A 169 -17.50 -1.95 13.04
C GLY A 169 -17.21 -0.70 12.20
N PHE A 170 -17.40 -0.72 10.88
CA PHE A 170 -17.25 0.46 10.05
C PHE A 170 -18.49 1.34 10.05
N GLU A 171 -18.31 2.67 10.07
CA GLU A 171 -19.42 3.60 9.95
C GLU A 171 -19.91 3.69 8.50
N ASN A 172 -21.23 3.65 8.31
CA ASN A 172 -21.83 4.00 7.03
C ASN A 172 -22.13 5.51 7.04
N THR A 173 -21.62 6.23 6.05
CA THR A 173 -21.79 7.68 5.97
C THR A 173 -22.95 8.00 5.05
N GLU A 174 -24.05 8.49 5.62
CA GLU A 174 -25.24 8.91 4.85
C GLU A 174 -25.11 10.32 4.27
N ARG A 175 -24.28 11.19 4.87
CA ARG A 175 -24.03 12.54 4.36
C ARG A 175 -23.24 12.49 3.09
N LYS A 176 -23.73 13.19 2.06
CA LYS A 176 -23.11 13.28 0.73
C LYS A 176 -23.17 14.73 0.26
N ASP A 177 -22.63 15.63 1.11
CA ASP A 177 -22.67 17.07 0.88
C ASP A 177 -21.80 17.48 -0.31
N TYR A 178 -20.74 16.69 -0.60
CA TYR A 178 -19.77 16.97 -1.66
C TYR A 178 -19.46 15.69 -2.42
N HIS A 179 -19.20 15.82 -3.72
CA HIS A 179 -18.74 14.72 -4.57
C HIS A 179 -17.23 14.84 -4.80
N ILE A 180 -16.46 13.90 -4.28
CA ILE A 180 -15.02 13.78 -4.53
C ILE A 180 -14.78 12.64 -5.52
N VAL A 181 -14.16 12.97 -6.65
CA VAL A 181 -13.65 11.96 -7.57
C VAL A 181 -12.19 11.67 -7.22
N ALA A 182 -11.90 10.44 -6.83
CA ALA A 182 -10.58 9.97 -6.44
C ALA A 182 -9.93 9.21 -7.60
N ILE A 183 -8.88 9.78 -8.20
CA ILE A 183 -8.07 9.08 -9.21
C ILE A 183 -7.20 8.09 -8.48
N ASP A 184 -7.37 6.81 -8.80
CA ASP A 184 -6.74 5.70 -8.09
C ASP A 184 -5.39 5.32 -8.70
N TYR A 185 -4.31 5.72 -8.05
CA TYR A 185 -2.94 5.29 -8.34
C TYR A 185 -2.47 4.15 -7.40
N GLY A 186 -3.37 3.58 -6.61
CA GLY A 186 -3.10 2.61 -5.54
C GLY A 186 -3.57 3.16 -4.19
N ALA A 187 -4.84 3.58 -4.13
CA ALA A 187 -5.41 4.25 -2.96
C ALA A 187 -5.49 3.33 -1.75
N LYS A 188 -5.01 3.81 -0.60
CA LYS A 188 -5.29 3.18 0.69
C LYS A 188 -6.77 3.33 1.03
N ARG A 189 -7.41 2.23 1.41
CA ARG A 189 -8.82 2.24 1.85
C ARG A 189 -9.08 3.25 2.96
N ASN A 190 -8.14 3.40 3.90
CA ASN A 190 -8.32 4.33 5.00
C ASN A 190 -8.35 5.80 4.57
N ILE A 191 -7.74 6.18 3.45
CA ILE A 191 -7.86 7.54 2.90
C ILE A 191 -9.29 7.74 2.38
N LEU A 192 -9.83 6.78 1.62
CA LEU A 192 -11.21 6.83 1.11
C LEU A 192 -12.22 6.84 2.27
N ARG A 193 -11.97 6.04 3.32
CA ARG A 193 -12.78 6.03 4.55
C ARG A 193 -12.82 7.40 5.22
N ASN A 194 -11.68 8.09 5.31
CA ASN A 194 -11.62 9.44 5.89
C ASN A 194 -12.38 10.47 5.04
N LEU A 195 -12.27 10.43 3.71
CA LEU A 195 -13.06 11.30 2.83
C LEU A 195 -14.56 11.06 3.01
N ALA A 196 -14.99 9.79 3.01
CA ALA A 196 -16.38 9.45 3.27
C ALA A 196 -16.85 9.89 4.67
N GLN A 197 -16.01 9.73 5.71
CA GLN A 197 -16.30 10.14 7.08
C GLN A 197 -16.54 11.64 7.21
N LEU A 198 -15.89 12.46 6.39
CA LEU A 198 -16.10 13.91 6.34
C LEU A 198 -17.38 14.31 5.60
N GLY A 199 -18.17 13.36 5.11
CA GLY A 199 -19.44 13.59 4.43
C GLY A 199 -19.33 13.67 2.91
N ALA A 200 -18.21 13.26 2.32
CA ALA A 200 -18.09 13.20 0.88
C ALA A 200 -18.75 11.94 0.30
N LYS A 201 -19.45 12.10 -0.84
CA LYS A 201 -19.63 11.01 -1.78
C LYS A 201 -18.30 10.80 -2.47
N VAL A 202 -17.69 9.61 -2.37
CA VAL A 202 -16.42 9.31 -3.01
C VAL A 202 -16.66 8.36 -4.19
N THR A 203 -16.16 8.74 -5.36
CA THR A 203 -16.13 7.86 -6.55
C THR A 203 -14.66 7.64 -6.93
N THR A 204 -14.17 6.41 -6.84
CA THR A 204 -12.84 6.03 -7.33
C THR A 204 -12.90 5.78 -8.83
N VAL A 205 -11.87 6.21 -9.54
CA VAL A 205 -11.77 6.06 -11.00
C VAL A 205 -10.38 5.56 -11.39
N PRO A 206 -10.25 4.86 -12.52
CA PRO A 206 -8.95 4.40 -13.03
C PRO A 206 -7.94 5.54 -13.19
N SER A 207 -6.66 5.22 -12.96
CA SER A 207 -5.53 6.17 -13.02
C SER A 207 -5.40 6.91 -14.37
N ASN A 208 -5.88 6.30 -15.44
CA ASN A 208 -5.77 6.81 -16.82
C ASN A 208 -7.11 7.33 -17.40
N LEU A 209 -8.14 7.52 -16.56
CA LEU A 209 -9.41 8.07 -17.03
C LEU A 209 -9.22 9.52 -17.50
N SER A 210 -9.78 9.87 -18.64
CA SER A 210 -9.62 11.21 -19.23
C SER A 210 -10.24 12.32 -18.35
N ALA A 211 -9.69 13.53 -18.44
CA ALA A 211 -10.19 14.69 -17.71
C ALA A 211 -11.68 14.96 -18.00
N ASP A 212 -12.10 14.88 -19.26
CA ASP A 212 -13.50 15.05 -19.65
C ASP A 212 -14.42 14.02 -18.98
N ALA A 213 -14.01 12.75 -18.93
CA ALA A 213 -14.79 11.71 -18.26
C ALA A 213 -14.89 11.94 -16.74
N ILE A 214 -13.82 12.44 -16.11
CA ILE A 214 -13.80 12.83 -14.70
C ILE A 214 -14.75 14.01 -14.46
N LEU A 215 -14.68 15.05 -15.27
CA LEU A 215 -15.52 16.25 -15.16
C LEU A 215 -16.99 15.96 -15.42
N ASN A 216 -17.31 15.00 -16.29
CA ASN A 216 -18.68 14.54 -16.54
C ASN A 216 -19.33 13.90 -15.30
N LEU A 217 -18.53 13.45 -14.31
CA LEU A 217 -19.04 13.01 -13.01
C LEU A 217 -19.45 14.17 -12.10
N GLN A 218 -19.21 15.43 -12.51
CA GLN A 218 -19.51 16.65 -11.78
C GLN A 218 -18.91 16.67 -10.35
N PRO A 219 -17.56 16.53 -10.23
CA PRO A 219 -16.92 16.55 -8.91
C PRO A 219 -16.91 17.97 -8.31
N ASP A 220 -17.16 18.06 -6.99
CA ASP A 220 -16.87 19.26 -6.21
C ASP A 220 -15.38 19.37 -5.86
N GLY A 221 -14.64 18.25 -5.92
CA GLY A 221 -13.20 18.19 -5.73
C GLY A 221 -12.60 16.91 -6.31
N ILE A 222 -11.32 16.98 -6.63
CA ILE A 222 -10.56 15.86 -7.20
C ILE A 222 -9.46 15.46 -6.20
N PHE A 223 -9.37 14.17 -5.94
CA PHE A 223 -8.34 13.60 -5.09
C PHE A 223 -7.39 12.72 -5.93
N LEU A 224 -6.09 13.00 -5.85
CA LEU A 224 -5.03 12.20 -6.45
C LEU A 224 -4.45 11.30 -5.37
N SER A 225 -4.65 10.00 -5.49
CA SER A 225 -4.30 9.06 -4.41
C SER A 225 -2.79 8.86 -4.25
N ASN A 226 -2.40 8.22 -3.14
CA ASN A 226 -1.11 7.58 -3.00
C ASN A 226 -0.97 6.44 -4.02
N GLY A 227 0.24 5.93 -4.18
CA GLY A 227 0.50 4.79 -5.06
C GLY A 227 1.97 4.40 -5.08
N PRO A 228 2.29 3.24 -5.69
CA PRO A 228 3.64 2.74 -5.88
C PRO A 228 4.28 3.23 -7.17
N GLY A 229 5.57 2.96 -7.32
CA GLY A 229 6.33 3.16 -8.55
C GLY A 229 7.02 4.50 -8.67
N ASP A 230 7.52 4.76 -9.87
CA ASP A 230 8.24 5.99 -10.18
C ASP A 230 7.26 7.07 -10.66
N PRO A 231 7.20 8.23 -9.97
CA PRO A 231 6.36 9.35 -10.42
C PRO A 231 6.63 9.77 -11.87
N ALA A 232 7.88 9.67 -12.34
CA ALA A 232 8.23 10.06 -13.71
C ALA A 232 7.59 9.14 -14.75
N ALA A 233 7.51 7.83 -14.48
CA ALA A 233 6.84 6.88 -15.37
C ALA A 233 5.31 7.08 -15.39
N THR A 234 4.71 7.23 -14.21
CA THR A 234 3.27 7.50 -14.09
C THR A 234 2.88 8.86 -14.68
N ALA A 235 3.79 9.84 -14.64
CA ALA A 235 3.57 11.19 -15.17
C ALA A 235 3.31 11.21 -16.69
N GLU A 236 3.79 10.23 -17.44
CA GLU A 236 3.61 10.18 -18.90
C GLU A 236 2.13 10.29 -19.30
N TYR A 237 1.23 9.64 -18.54
CA TYR A 237 -0.21 9.72 -18.79
C TYR A 237 -0.95 10.59 -17.77
N ALA A 238 -0.51 10.63 -16.52
CA ALA A 238 -1.23 11.33 -15.46
C ALA A 238 -1.08 12.86 -15.55
N VAL A 239 0.11 13.37 -15.88
CA VAL A 239 0.36 14.82 -15.95
C VAL A 239 -0.50 15.53 -17.00
N PRO A 240 -0.66 15.03 -18.23
CA PRO A 240 -1.60 15.66 -19.19
C PRO A 240 -3.04 15.74 -18.62
N ILE A 241 -3.55 14.66 -18.03
CA ILE A 241 -4.88 14.61 -17.41
C ILE A 241 -4.99 15.66 -16.29
N ILE A 242 -4.00 15.71 -15.39
CA ILE A 242 -4.00 16.66 -14.27
C ILE A 242 -3.94 18.11 -14.78
N ARG A 243 -3.17 18.41 -15.82
CA ARG A 243 -3.11 19.75 -16.43
C ARG A 243 -4.46 20.18 -17.01
N ASP A 244 -5.18 19.27 -17.68
CA ASP A 244 -6.52 19.57 -18.18
C ASP A 244 -7.49 19.86 -17.02
N LEU A 245 -7.40 19.09 -15.91
CA LEU A 245 -8.19 19.33 -14.72
C LEU A 245 -7.83 20.64 -14.01
N LEU A 246 -6.56 21.04 -13.99
CA LEU A 246 -6.09 22.33 -13.43
C LEU A 246 -6.63 23.55 -14.20
N ASN A 247 -7.00 23.40 -15.47
CA ASN A 247 -7.66 24.46 -16.24
C ASN A 247 -9.11 24.73 -15.81
N THR A 248 -9.63 23.94 -14.88
CA THR A 248 -10.95 24.13 -14.27
C THR A 248 -10.82 24.81 -12.90
N ASN A 249 -11.96 25.23 -12.33
CA ASN A 249 -11.98 25.76 -10.96
C ASN A 249 -12.17 24.67 -9.89
N THR A 250 -12.14 23.40 -10.27
CA THR A 250 -12.33 22.28 -9.33
C THR A 250 -11.09 22.12 -8.45
N PRO A 251 -11.21 22.17 -7.12
CA PRO A 251 -10.09 21.96 -6.20
C PRO A 251 -9.46 20.58 -6.40
N ILE A 252 -8.11 20.53 -6.38
CA ILE A 252 -7.35 19.28 -6.50
C ILE A 252 -6.46 19.11 -5.29
N PHE A 253 -6.46 17.92 -4.69
CA PHE A 253 -5.60 17.55 -3.58
C PHE A 253 -4.90 16.22 -3.85
N GLY A 254 -3.61 16.11 -3.57
CA GLY A 254 -2.81 14.91 -3.80
C GLY A 254 -2.08 14.44 -2.56
N ILE A 255 -1.96 13.11 -2.40
CA ILE A 255 -1.18 12.46 -1.32
C ILE A 255 -0.08 11.60 -1.94
N CYS A 256 1.17 11.70 -1.41
CA CYS A 256 2.32 10.89 -1.83
C CYS A 256 2.53 10.96 -3.35
N LEU A 257 2.34 9.86 -4.08
CA LEU A 257 2.45 9.85 -5.55
C LEU A 257 1.56 10.92 -6.21
N GLY A 258 0.30 11.05 -5.77
CA GLY A 258 -0.61 12.06 -6.30
C GLY A 258 -0.12 13.49 -6.07
N HIS A 259 0.53 13.78 -4.93
CA HIS A 259 1.17 15.07 -4.68
C HIS A 259 2.37 15.30 -5.61
N GLN A 260 3.19 14.27 -5.84
CA GLN A 260 4.33 14.35 -6.76
C GLN A 260 3.87 14.60 -8.20
N LEU A 261 2.83 13.89 -8.65
CA LEU A 261 2.24 14.09 -9.99
C LEU A 261 1.64 15.49 -10.14
N LEU A 262 0.95 15.99 -9.11
CA LEU A 262 0.43 17.37 -9.11
C LEU A 262 1.56 18.39 -9.23
N SER A 263 2.66 18.17 -8.49
CA SER A 263 3.85 19.04 -8.56
C SER A 263 4.53 19.03 -9.93
N LEU A 264 4.50 17.90 -10.63
CA LEU A 264 5.01 17.78 -12.03
C LEU A 264 4.08 18.43 -13.05
N ALA A 265 2.79 18.54 -12.73
CA ALA A 265 1.80 19.16 -13.62
C ALA A 265 1.83 20.69 -13.55
N LEU A 266 2.16 21.26 -12.39
CA LEU A 266 2.29 22.71 -12.15
C LEU A 266 3.58 23.27 -12.70
#